data_37f178fd06ebbebd158b94242c8fb411
#
_entry.id   37f178fd06ebbebd158b94242c8fb411
#
_cell.length_a   1.000
_cell.length_b   1.000
_cell.length_c   1.000
_cell.angle_alpha   90.00
_cell.angle_beta   90.00
_cell.angle_gamma   90.00
#
_symmetry.space_group_name_H-M   'P 1'
#
loop_
_entity.id
_entity.type
_entity.pdbx_description
1 polymer ?
#
loop_
_entity_poly.entity_id
_entity_poly.type
_entity_poly.pdbx_seq_one_letter_code
_entity_poly.pdbx_strand_id
1 'polypeptide(L)'
;GLESTVFSRLNSLQVKRRWFPKVTVNITEPVRLSLPEHLKGKARRQAAGNALYGIMSDMMFRTTDTDLTIFEAMVGAACQHGAGRRAVSDPVGGKLSYRRMLMGARILGRKLMPLAAPGETVALMVPNAIGGAVAFLGLQSAGRVPAMINFTAGAANILAACEASKAKVFVTSRVFVEKGRLEPLIAAIEGTIRIVWLEDIRATGASA
;
A
#
# COMPACT_ATOMS: atom_id res chain seq x y z
N GLY A 1 -6.51 5.42 -19.47
CA GLY A 1 -6.45 6.60 -20.33
C GLY A 1 -7.80 7.03 -20.90
N LEU A 2 -8.54 6.14 -21.59
CA LEU A 2 -9.80 6.51 -22.26
C LEU A 2 -10.91 6.92 -21.28
N GLU A 3 -10.93 6.37 -20.08
CA GLU A 3 -11.90 6.71 -19.03
C GLU A 3 -11.79 8.17 -18.59
N SER A 4 -10.61 8.78 -18.73
CA SER A 4 -10.36 10.18 -18.35
C SER A 4 -10.70 11.18 -19.46
N THR A 5 -11.21 10.74 -20.62
CA THR A 5 -11.64 11.64 -21.69
C THR A 5 -12.95 12.34 -21.34
N VAL A 6 -13.18 13.55 -21.87
CA VAL A 6 -14.46 14.25 -21.76
C VAL A 6 -15.59 13.50 -22.48
N PHE A 7 -15.26 12.61 -23.41
CA PHE A 7 -16.20 11.79 -24.18
C PHE A 7 -16.53 10.45 -23.51
N SER A 8 -15.89 10.13 -22.37
CA SER A 8 -16.18 8.88 -21.66
C SER A 8 -17.61 8.86 -21.14
N ARG A 9 -18.34 7.79 -21.46
CA ARG A 9 -19.69 7.52 -20.95
C ARG A 9 -19.69 6.89 -19.55
N LEU A 10 -18.53 6.55 -18.99
CA LEU A 10 -18.39 5.95 -17.67
C LEU A 10 -18.51 7.03 -16.59
N ASN A 11 -19.74 7.35 -16.20
CA ASN A 11 -20.03 8.36 -15.17
C ASN A 11 -19.66 7.92 -13.73
N SER A 12 -19.44 6.62 -13.51
CA SER A 12 -19.13 6.06 -12.18
C SER A 12 -17.68 6.27 -11.74
N LEU A 13 -16.76 6.52 -12.66
CA LEU A 13 -15.36 6.74 -12.35
C LEU A 13 -15.12 8.19 -11.96
N GLN A 14 -14.73 8.40 -10.73
CA GLN A 14 -14.38 9.73 -10.19
C GLN A 14 -13.00 10.21 -10.73
N VAL A 15 -12.79 10.15 -12.03
CA VAL A 15 -11.55 10.55 -12.71
C VAL A 15 -11.69 11.98 -13.23
N LYS A 16 -10.64 12.79 -13.09
CA LYS A 16 -10.59 14.13 -13.66
C LYS A 16 -10.62 14.04 -15.18
N ARG A 17 -11.66 14.58 -15.80
CA ARG A 17 -11.80 14.56 -17.28
C ARG A 17 -10.78 15.51 -17.93
N ARG A 18 -10.21 15.06 -19.02
CA ARG A 18 -9.29 15.81 -19.88
C ARG A 18 -9.73 15.74 -21.33
N TRP A 19 -9.51 16.81 -22.09
CA TRP A 19 -9.77 16.83 -23.53
C TRP A 19 -8.84 15.87 -24.28
N PHE A 20 -7.55 15.88 -23.92
CA PHE A 20 -6.50 15.06 -24.54
C PHE A 20 -5.73 14.31 -23.45
N PRO A 21 -6.26 13.20 -22.92
CA PRO A 21 -5.51 12.36 -21.99
C PRO A 21 -4.42 11.60 -22.73
N LYS A 22 -3.29 11.36 -22.07
CA LYS A 22 -2.28 10.43 -22.58
C LYS A 22 -2.89 9.04 -22.64
N VAL A 23 -2.94 8.45 -23.83
CA VAL A 23 -3.36 7.07 -24.06
C VAL A 23 -2.12 6.27 -24.44
N THR A 24 -1.86 5.20 -23.69
CA THR A 24 -0.79 4.25 -24.00
C THR A 24 -1.42 2.95 -24.48
N VAL A 25 -0.97 2.44 -25.61
CA VAL A 25 -1.38 1.15 -26.16
C VAL A 25 -0.17 0.23 -26.06
N ASN A 26 -0.31 -0.85 -25.33
CA ASN A 26 0.70 -1.88 -25.22
C ASN A 26 0.29 -3.07 -26.12
N ILE A 27 1.18 -3.50 -26.96
CA ILE A 27 0.95 -4.63 -27.89
C ILE A 27 2.00 -5.68 -27.55
N THR A 28 1.56 -6.88 -27.25
CA THR A 28 2.44 -8.05 -27.06
C THR A 28 2.48 -8.89 -28.33
N GLU A 29 3.41 -9.82 -28.38
CA GLU A 29 3.45 -10.80 -29.45
C GLU A 29 2.15 -11.62 -29.49
N PRO A 30 1.71 -12.01 -30.70
CA PRO A 30 0.49 -12.80 -30.85
C PRO A 30 0.66 -14.19 -30.21
N VAL A 31 -0.31 -14.56 -29.36
CA VAL A 31 -0.31 -15.85 -28.67
C VAL A 31 -1.45 -16.71 -29.17
N ARG A 32 -1.18 -17.94 -29.60
CA ARG A 32 -2.21 -18.92 -29.91
C ARG A 32 -2.71 -19.58 -28.63
N LEU A 33 -4.02 -19.54 -28.42
CA LEU A 33 -4.68 -20.26 -27.33
C LEU A 33 -4.68 -21.76 -27.66
N SER A 34 -3.85 -22.53 -26.98
CA SER A 34 -3.89 -23.99 -27.03
C SER A 34 -4.86 -24.49 -25.96
N LEU A 35 -5.96 -25.07 -26.39
CA LEU A 35 -6.99 -25.62 -25.49
C LEU A 35 -7.05 -27.14 -25.66
N PRO A 36 -7.25 -27.93 -24.58
CA PRO A 36 -7.40 -29.37 -24.67
C PRO A 36 -8.59 -29.74 -25.59
N GLU A 37 -8.35 -30.64 -26.53
CA GLU A 37 -9.33 -31.03 -27.56
C GLU A 37 -10.58 -31.71 -26.99
N HIS A 38 -10.43 -32.40 -25.86
CA HIS A 38 -11.54 -33.06 -25.16
C HIS A 38 -12.58 -32.11 -24.59
N LEU A 39 -12.23 -30.79 -24.42
CA LEU A 39 -13.17 -29.81 -23.88
C LEU A 39 -14.16 -29.34 -24.93
N LYS A 40 -15.44 -29.37 -24.59
CA LYS A 40 -16.54 -28.92 -25.47
C LYS A 40 -17.47 -27.95 -24.73
N GLY A 41 -18.27 -27.21 -25.48
CA GLY A 41 -19.34 -26.37 -24.96
C GLY A 41 -18.89 -25.34 -23.91
N LYS A 42 -19.54 -25.35 -22.75
CA LYS A 42 -19.29 -24.42 -21.65
C LYS A 42 -17.87 -24.58 -21.07
N ALA A 43 -17.40 -25.83 -20.92
CA ALA A 43 -16.06 -26.09 -20.38
C ALA A 43 -14.94 -25.51 -21.28
N ARG A 44 -15.08 -25.65 -22.60
CA ARG A 44 -14.12 -25.07 -23.55
C ARG A 44 -14.11 -23.53 -23.49
N ARG A 45 -15.30 -22.90 -23.40
CA ARG A 45 -15.40 -21.44 -23.25
C ARG A 45 -14.75 -20.96 -21.95
N GLN A 46 -14.99 -21.67 -20.84
CA GLN A 46 -14.38 -21.33 -19.54
C GLN A 46 -12.84 -21.46 -19.59
N ALA A 47 -12.33 -22.54 -20.17
CA ALA A 47 -10.88 -22.74 -20.34
C ALA A 47 -10.26 -21.65 -21.23
N ALA A 48 -10.91 -21.27 -22.31
CA ALA A 48 -10.48 -20.14 -23.16
C ALA A 48 -10.48 -18.82 -22.43
N GLY A 49 -11.53 -18.54 -21.63
CA GLY A 49 -11.62 -17.34 -20.81
C GLY A 49 -10.50 -17.28 -19.75
N ASN A 50 -10.22 -18.38 -19.08
CA ASN A 50 -9.15 -18.46 -18.10
C ASN A 50 -7.75 -18.28 -18.74
N ALA A 51 -7.52 -18.87 -19.91
CA ALA A 51 -6.27 -18.72 -20.63
C ALA A 51 -6.08 -17.27 -21.11
N LEU A 52 -7.12 -16.65 -21.65
CA LEU A 52 -7.10 -15.24 -22.05
C LEU A 52 -6.86 -14.32 -20.84
N TYR A 53 -7.53 -14.59 -19.72
CA TYR A 53 -7.32 -13.84 -18.48
C TYR A 53 -5.86 -13.94 -17.99
N GLY A 54 -5.24 -15.13 -18.07
CA GLY A 54 -3.83 -15.32 -17.75
C GLY A 54 -2.91 -14.47 -18.64
N ILE A 55 -3.14 -14.48 -19.96
CA ILE A 55 -2.35 -13.68 -20.91
C ILE A 55 -2.51 -12.18 -20.62
N MET A 56 -3.73 -11.71 -20.37
CA MET A 56 -3.98 -10.31 -20.07
C MET A 56 -3.37 -9.88 -18.75
N SER A 57 -3.40 -10.76 -17.74
CA SER A 57 -2.76 -10.50 -16.43
C SER A 57 -1.25 -10.41 -16.53
N ASP A 58 -0.62 -11.30 -17.30
CA ASP A 58 0.82 -11.28 -17.57
C ASP A 58 1.21 -10.02 -18.35
N MET A 59 0.45 -9.64 -19.36
CA MET A 59 0.64 -8.40 -20.10
C MET A 59 0.53 -7.17 -19.18
N MET A 60 -0.47 -7.11 -18.31
CA MET A 60 -0.60 -6.04 -17.32
C MET A 60 0.63 -5.96 -16.42
N PHE A 61 1.10 -7.09 -15.90
CA PHE A 61 2.30 -7.14 -15.05
C PHE A 61 3.53 -6.62 -15.79
N ARG A 62 3.79 -7.11 -17.01
CA ARG A 62 4.96 -6.71 -17.82
C ARG A 62 4.94 -5.22 -18.24
N THR A 63 3.76 -4.64 -18.35
CA THR A 63 3.60 -3.23 -18.75
C THR A 63 3.41 -2.27 -17.59
N THR A 64 3.35 -2.79 -16.36
CA THR A 64 3.30 -1.98 -15.14
C THR A 64 4.69 -1.47 -14.80
N ASP A 65 4.79 -0.20 -14.46
CA ASP A 65 6.01 0.39 -13.94
C ASP A 65 6.28 -0.16 -12.53
N THR A 66 7.23 -1.11 -12.45
CA THR A 66 7.61 -1.78 -11.19
C THR A 66 8.61 -0.97 -10.37
N ASP A 67 9.21 0.08 -10.93
CA ASP A 67 10.15 0.96 -10.24
C ASP A 67 9.44 2.05 -9.43
N LEU A 68 8.13 2.17 -9.63
CA LEU A 68 7.30 3.14 -8.94
C LEU A 68 6.97 2.68 -7.50
N THR A 69 7.33 3.47 -6.52
CA THR A 69 6.92 3.21 -5.13
C THR A 69 5.43 3.46 -4.92
N ILE A 70 4.83 2.83 -3.89
CA ILE A 70 3.41 3.07 -3.54
C ILE A 70 3.18 4.55 -3.19
N PHE A 71 4.16 5.21 -2.58
CA PHE A 71 4.07 6.65 -2.30
C PHE A 71 4.01 7.47 -3.58
N GLU A 72 4.85 7.20 -4.57
CA GLU A 72 4.84 7.87 -5.87
C GLU A 72 3.55 7.58 -6.65
N ALA A 73 3.05 6.35 -6.61
CA ALA A 73 1.75 6.01 -7.17
C ALA A 73 0.61 6.83 -6.55
N MET A 74 0.65 7.07 -5.23
CA MET A 74 -0.32 7.94 -4.55
C MET A 74 -0.19 9.41 -4.96
N VAL A 75 1.03 9.89 -5.22
CA VAL A 75 1.26 11.24 -5.78
C VAL A 75 0.65 11.33 -7.18
N GLY A 76 0.89 10.34 -8.02
CA GLY A 76 0.28 10.24 -9.36
C GLY A 76 -1.25 10.22 -9.30
N ALA A 77 -1.83 9.45 -8.39
CA ALA A 77 -3.28 9.41 -8.16
C ALA A 77 -3.82 10.79 -7.71
N ALA A 78 -3.10 11.50 -6.83
CA ALA A 78 -3.48 12.86 -6.43
C ALA A 78 -3.47 13.84 -7.59
N CYS A 79 -2.50 13.73 -8.50
CA CYS A 79 -2.45 14.54 -9.71
C CYS A 79 -3.61 14.20 -10.68
N GLN A 80 -3.93 12.91 -10.82
CA GLN A 80 -4.97 12.45 -11.72
C GLN A 80 -6.38 12.76 -11.23
N HIS A 81 -6.66 12.48 -9.95
CA HIS A 81 -7.99 12.61 -9.37
C HIS A 81 -8.26 13.99 -8.73
N GLY A 82 -7.22 14.74 -8.43
CA GLY A 82 -7.26 16.02 -7.72
C GLY A 82 -6.89 15.89 -6.25
N ALA A 83 -5.91 16.68 -5.82
CA ALA A 83 -5.33 16.62 -4.48
C ALA A 83 -6.32 16.89 -3.32
N GLY A 84 -7.41 17.63 -3.59
CA GLY A 84 -8.46 17.92 -2.62
C GLY A 84 -9.46 16.77 -2.43
N ARG A 85 -9.48 15.78 -3.33
CA ARG A 85 -10.40 14.65 -3.23
C ARG A 85 -10.07 13.76 -2.04
N ARG A 86 -11.11 13.07 -1.55
CA ARG A 86 -10.98 12.07 -0.49
C ARG A 86 -10.17 10.88 -1.01
N ALA A 87 -9.08 10.58 -0.33
CA ALA A 87 -8.22 9.43 -0.60
C ALA A 87 -8.61 8.23 0.27
N VAL A 88 -8.91 8.49 1.55
CA VAL A 88 -9.21 7.44 2.53
C VAL A 88 -10.25 7.94 3.54
N SER A 89 -11.02 7.02 4.08
CA SER A 89 -11.91 7.26 5.21
C SER A 89 -12.00 6.02 6.09
N ASP A 90 -12.11 6.24 7.40
CA ASP A 90 -12.43 5.20 8.36
C ASP A 90 -13.49 5.72 9.35
N PRO A 91 -14.18 4.84 10.11
CA PRO A 91 -15.21 5.23 11.05
C PRO A 91 -14.70 6.06 12.23
N VAL A 92 -13.43 5.93 12.60
CA VAL A 92 -12.83 6.56 13.80
C VAL A 92 -12.06 7.83 13.44
N GLY A 93 -11.22 7.78 12.41
CA GLY A 93 -10.34 8.88 11.99
C GLY A 93 -10.99 9.86 11.01
N GLY A 94 -12.20 9.54 10.53
CA GLY A 94 -12.94 10.40 9.62
C GLY A 94 -12.49 10.28 8.16
N LYS A 95 -12.12 11.40 7.52
CA LYS A 95 -11.82 11.45 6.08
C LYS A 95 -10.55 12.26 5.82
N LEU A 96 -9.63 11.74 4.99
CA LEU A 96 -8.48 12.50 4.50
C LEU A 96 -8.52 12.64 2.98
N SER A 97 -8.17 13.85 2.51
CA SER A 97 -7.87 14.09 1.10
C SER A 97 -6.47 13.58 0.76
N TYR A 98 -6.19 13.38 -0.55
CA TYR A 98 -4.83 13.05 -1.02
C TYR A 98 -3.79 14.03 -0.48
N ARG A 99 -4.06 15.34 -0.53
CA ARG A 99 -3.14 16.37 -0.01
C ARG A 99 -2.80 16.15 1.45
N ARG A 100 -3.82 15.98 2.32
CA ARG A 100 -3.60 15.80 3.77
C ARG A 100 -2.88 14.48 4.06
N MET A 101 -3.23 13.42 3.36
CA MET A 101 -2.62 12.11 3.51
C MET A 101 -1.13 12.12 3.10
N LEU A 102 -0.80 12.67 1.92
CA LEU A 102 0.57 12.79 1.45
C LEU A 102 1.41 13.73 2.33
N MET A 103 0.83 14.84 2.79
CA MET A 103 1.51 15.76 3.70
C MET A 103 1.80 15.09 5.05
N GLY A 104 0.81 14.41 5.65
CA GLY A 104 0.99 13.66 6.88
C GLY A 104 2.05 12.56 6.74
N ALA A 105 2.03 11.82 5.65
CA ALA A 105 3.02 10.80 5.34
C ALA A 105 4.44 11.39 5.22
N ARG A 106 4.62 12.52 4.52
CA ARG A 106 5.94 13.19 4.40
C ARG A 106 6.45 13.71 5.73
N ILE A 107 5.60 14.32 6.55
CA ILE A 107 5.98 14.81 7.88
C ILE A 107 6.40 13.65 8.78
N LEU A 108 5.58 12.58 8.83
CA LEU A 108 5.89 11.40 9.62
C LEU A 108 7.12 10.67 9.07
N GLY A 109 7.23 10.54 7.76
CA GLY A 109 8.37 9.91 7.08
C GLY A 109 9.70 10.55 7.45
N ARG A 110 9.79 11.88 7.47
CA ARG A 110 11.01 12.60 7.92
C ARG A 110 11.42 12.21 9.34
N LYS A 111 10.44 12.04 10.22
CA LYS A 111 10.69 11.65 11.62
C LYS A 111 11.03 10.15 11.76
N LEU A 112 10.56 9.32 10.83
CA LEU A 112 10.88 7.88 10.78
C LEU A 112 12.24 7.60 10.11
N MET A 113 12.79 8.55 9.35
CA MET A 113 14.09 8.37 8.66
C MET A 113 15.23 7.87 9.53
N PRO A 114 15.42 8.36 10.78
CA PRO A 114 16.54 7.93 11.62
C PRO A 114 16.43 6.48 12.14
N LEU A 115 15.28 5.83 11.96
CA LEU A 115 15.05 4.48 12.52
C LEU A 115 15.73 3.36 11.73
N ALA A 116 15.97 3.56 10.45
CA ALA A 116 16.54 2.56 9.54
C ALA A 116 17.23 3.24 8.35
N ALA A 117 18.14 2.56 7.68
CA ALA A 117 18.76 3.04 6.45
C ALA A 117 17.78 2.94 5.25
N PRO A 118 18.02 3.66 4.14
CA PRO A 118 17.24 3.49 2.92
C PRO A 118 17.24 2.03 2.45
N GLY A 119 16.06 1.52 2.07
CA GLY A 119 15.87 0.13 1.67
C GLY A 119 15.74 -0.88 2.82
N GLU A 120 16.07 -0.49 4.05
CA GLU A 120 15.87 -1.39 5.20
C GLU A 120 14.39 -1.51 5.58
N THR A 121 14.08 -2.68 6.12
CA THR A 121 12.71 -3.01 6.55
C THR A 121 12.43 -2.51 7.97
N VAL A 122 11.26 -1.94 8.17
CA VAL A 122 10.71 -1.55 9.47
C VAL A 122 9.40 -2.31 9.69
N ALA A 123 9.34 -3.09 10.77
CA ALA A 123 8.11 -3.78 11.16
C ALA A 123 7.08 -2.74 11.63
N LEU A 124 5.87 -2.80 11.10
CA LEU A 124 4.80 -1.85 11.39
C LEU A 124 3.55 -2.60 11.88
N MET A 125 3.24 -2.47 13.17
CA MET A 125 2.04 -3.05 13.80
C MET A 125 1.11 -1.92 14.24
N VAL A 126 0.11 -1.64 13.43
CA VAL A 126 -0.86 -0.57 13.65
C VAL A 126 -2.27 -1.03 13.23
N PRO A 127 -3.33 -0.39 13.74
CA PRO A 127 -4.69 -0.75 13.34
C PRO A 127 -4.96 -0.40 11.86
N ASN A 128 -5.96 -1.06 11.28
CA ASN A 128 -6.49 -0.75 9.96
C ASN A 128 -7.29 0.57 9.99
N ALA A 129 -6.58 1.66 10.15
CA ALA A 129 -7.13 3.01 10.29
C ALA A 129 -6.31 4.01 9.47
N ILE A 130 -6.81 5.23 9.31
CA ILE A 130 -6.13 6.31 8.59
C ILE A 130 -4.69 6.51 9.10
N GLY A 131 -4.48 6.45 10.43
CA GLY A 131 -3.14 6.58 11.03
C GLY A 131 -2.16 5.51 10.55
N GLY A 132 -2.62 4.26 10.41
CA GLY A 132 -1.84 3.16 9.86
C GLY A 132 -1.45 3.39 8.39
N ALA A 133 -2.40 3.85 7.57
CA ALA A 133 -2.12 4.19 6.17
C ALA A 133 -1.11 5.34 6.04
N VAL A 134 -1.20 6.36 6.90
CA VAL A 134 -0.25 7.49 6.94
C VAL A 134 1.14 7.01 7.38
N ALA A 135 1.24 6.10 8.37
CA ALA A 135 2.51 5.55 8.83
C ALA A 135 3.17 4.67 7.75
N PHE A 136 2.39 3.82 7.08
CA PHE A 136 2.84 3.02 5.94
C PHE A 136 3.42 3.90 4.83
N LEU A 137 2.65 4.87 4.35
CA LEU A 137 3.12 5.81 3.33
C LEU A 137 4.26 6.70 3.81
N GLY A 138 4.33 6.96 5.12
CA GLY A 138 5.44 7.67 5.74
C GLY A 138 6.76 6.93 5.58
N LEU A 139 6.79 5.65 5.90
CA LEU A 139 7.97 4.79 5.69
C LEU A 139 8.36 4.74 4.21
N GLN A 140 7.39 4.54 3.32
CA GLN A 140 7.61 4.55 1.86
C GLN A 140 8.18 5.89 1.37
N SER A 141 7.64 7.02 1.85
CA SER A 141 8.12 8.35 1.49
C SER A 141 9.55 8.63 1.95
N ALA A 142 10.01 7.89 2.94
CA ALA A 142 11.35 7.95 3.51
C ALA A 142 12.30 6.91 2.90
N GLY A 143 11.84 6.12 1.92
CA GLY A 143 12.61 5.05 1.28
C GLY A 143 12.84 3.83 2.19
N ARG A 144 11.96 3.59 3.17
CA ARG A 144 11.99 2.40 4.04
C ARG A 144 10.92 1.42 3.60
N VAL A 145 11.16 0.14 3.83
CA VAL A 145 10.23 -0.93 3.47
C VAL A 145 9.35 -1.27 4.69
N PRO A 146 8.04 -0.97 4.67
CA PRO A 146 7.16 -1.35 5.77
C PRO A 146 6.81 -2.83 5.70
N ALA A 147 7.18 -3.61 6.73
CA ALA A 147 6.67 -4.96 6.94
C ALA A 147 5.43 -4.89 7.84
N MET A 148 4.25 -5.11 7.25
CA MET A 148 3.00 -5.08 8.00
C MET A 148 2.87 -6.30 8.90
N ILE A 149 2.75 -6.09 10.20
CA ILE A 149 2.69 -7.15 11.20
C ILE A 149 1.25 -7.37 11.63
N ASN A 150 0.80 -8.63 11.54
CA ASN A 150 -0.50 -9.04 12.06
C ASN A 150 -0.43 -9.25 13.58
N PHE A 151 -1.11 -8.41 14.34
CA PHE A 151 -1.14 -8.45 15.81
C PHE A 151 -1.84 -9.68 16.39
N THR A 152 -2.61 -10.43 15.59
CA THR A 152 -3.29 -11.66 16.04
C THR A 152 -2.42 -12.92 15.90
N ALA A 153 -1.21 -12.80 15.32
CA ALA A 153 -0.38 -13.96 15.01
C ALA A 153 0.35 -14.58 16.22
N GLY A 154 0.38 -13.87 17.35
CA GLY A 154 1.15 -14.27 18.55
C GLY A 154 2.64 -13.92 18.46
N ALA A 155 3.30 -13.82 19.62
CA ALA A 155 4.68 -13.30 19.74
C ALA A 155 5.69 -14.09 18.89
N ALA A 156 5.66 -15.41 18.93
CA ALA A 156 6.60 -16.27 18.18
C ALA A 156 6.51 -16.03 16.66
N ASN A 157 5.30 -15.95 16.11
CA ASN A 157 5.12 -15.71 14.69
C ASN A 157 5.48 -14.27 14.28
N ILE A 158 5.26 -13.31 15.17
CA ILE A 158 5.67 -11.91 14.96
C ILE A 158 7.19 -11.81 14.91
N LEU A 159 7.91 -12.43 15.86
CA LEU A 159 9.37 -12.46 15.83
C LEU A 159 9.91 -13.15 14.60
N ALA A 160 9.33 -14.30 14.21
CA ALA A 160 9.69 -14.99 12.96
C ALA A 160 9.46 -14.11 11.72
N ALA A 161 8.36 -13.34 11.67
CA ALA A 161 8.10 -12.40 10.59
C ALA A 161 9.10 -11.23 10.57
N CYS A 162 9.49 -10.72 11.72
CA CYS A 162 10.52 -9.69 11.84
C CYS A 162 11.89 -10.21 11.39
N GLU A 163 12.25 -11.44 11.75
CA GLU A 163 13.49 -12.09 11.33
C GLU A 163 13.50 -12.33 9.82
N ALA A 164 12.44 -12.93 9.27
CA ALA A 164 12.30 -13.19 7.83
C ALA A 164 12.35 -11.90 7.00
N SER A 165 11.77 -10.82 7.48
CA SER A 165 11.82 -9.50 6.85
C SER A 165 13.09 -8.72 7.14
N LYS A 166 13.98 -9.22 8.00
CA LYS A 166 15.21 -8.56 8.49
C LYS A 166 14.91 -7.20 9.18
N ALA A 167 13.74 -7.05 9.75
CA ALA A 167 13.36 -5.84 10.46
C ALA A 167 14.08 -5.75 11.81
N LYS A 168 14.82 -4.66 12.05
CA LYS A 168 15.52 -4.37 13.30
C LYS A 168 14.73 -3.46 14.24
N VAL A 169 13.71 -2.81 13.70
CA VAL A 169 12.87 -1.84 14.39
C VAL A 169 11.41 -2.21 14.21
N PHE A 170 10.67 -2.13 15.31
CA PHE A 170 9.25 -2.43 15.38
C PHE A 170 8.47 -1.18 15.78
N VAL A 171 7.70 -0.64 14.88
CA VAL A 171 6.91 0.58 15.08
C VAL A 171 5.48 0.22 15.41
N THR A 172 4.97 0.76 16.52
CA THR A 172 3.57 0.60 16.93
C THR A 172 3.04 1.85 17.63
N SER A 173 1.83 1.81 18.17
CA SER A 173 1.17 2.90 18.88
C SER A 173 0.74 2.45 20.27
N ARG A 174 1.00 3.25 21.31
CA ARG A 174 0.54 2.97 22.68
C ARG A 174 -0.97 2.86 22.76
N VAL A 175 -1.67 3.79 22.15
CA VAL A 175 -3.13 3.79 22.12
C VAL A 175 -3.69 2.52 21.45
N PHE A 176 -3.01 2.01 20.42
CA PHE A 176 -3.41 0.76 19.77
C PHE A 176 -3.16 -0.45 20.66
N VAL A 177 -2.00 -0.52 21.31
CA VAL A 177 -1.63 -1.61 22.23
C VAL A 177 -2.61 -1.68 23.39
N GLU A 178 -2.89 -0.55 24.03
CA GLU A 178 -3.83 -0.44 25.16
C GLU A 178 -5.25 -0.86 24.75
N LYS A 179 -5.81 -0.28 23.68
CA LYS A 179 -7.14 -0.63 23.21
C LYS A 179 -7.28 -2.09 22.75
N GLY A 180 -6.21 -2.63 22.19
CA GLY A 180 -6.14 -4.01 21.73
C GLY A 180 -5.80 -5.01 22.84
N ARG A 181 -5.47 -4.55 24.05
CA ARG A 181 -4.95 -5.38 25.16
C ARG A 181 -3.75 -6.22 24.72
N LEU A 182 -2.82 -5.58 24.01
CA LEU A 182 -1.64 -6.22 23.41
C LEU A 182 -0.37 -6.06 24.26
N GLU A 183 -0.48 -5.56 25.50
CA GLU A 183 0.66 -5.37 26.41
C GLU A 183 1.44 -6.67 26.64
N PRO A 184 0.81 -7.84 26.84
CA PRO A 184 1.55 -9.09 27.00
C PRO A 184 2.32 -9.48 25.73
N LEU A 185 1.80 -9.14 24.55
CA LEU A 185 2.47 -9.36 23.28
C LEU A 185 3.72 -8.47 23.17
N ILE A 186 3.60 -7.21 23.51
CA ILE A 186 4.72 -6.26 23.49
C ILE A 186 5.81 -6.69 24.48
N ALA A 187 5.44 -7.04 25.71
CA ALA A 187 6.39 -7.54 26.71
C ALA A 187 7.16 -8.78 26.24
N ALA A 188 6.50 -9.67 25.48
CA ALA A 188 7.13 -10.87 24.96
C ALA A 188 8.15 -10.63 23.83
N ILE A 189 8.05 -9.50 23.11
CA ILE A 189 8.95 -9.18 21.97
C ILE A 189 9.96 -8.08 22.28
N GLU A 190 9.75 -7.27 23.32
CA GLU A 190 10.56 -6.10 23.67
C GLU A 190 12.04 -6.41 23.91
N GLY A 191 12.35 -7.60 24.47
CA GLY A 191 13.73 -8.05 24.68
C GLY A 191 14.48 -8.46 23.41
N THR A 192 13.78 -8.64 22.29
CA THR A 192 14.34 -9.20 21.04
C THR A 192 14.43 -8.18 19.92
N ILE A 193 13.49 -7.24 19.85
CA ILE A 193 13.45 -6.22 18.80
C ILE A 193 13.23 -4.83 19.41
N ARG A 194 13.87 -3.81 18.82
CA ARG A 194 13.73 -2.42 19.26
C ARG A 194 12.33 -1.90 18.96
N ILE A 195 11.53 -1.62 19.99
CA ILE A 195 10.20 -1.04 19.88
C ILE A 195 10.29 0.48 19.82
N VAL A 196 9.54 1.09 18.91
CA VAL A 196 9.43 2.53 18.74
C VAL A 196 7.95 2.92 18.69
N TRP A 197 7.59 3.88 19.52
CA TRP A 197 6.21 4.36 19.65
C TRP A 197 5.95 5.54 18.74
N LEU A 198 4.87 5.50 17.98
CA LEU A 198 4.47 6.59 17.08
C LEU A 198 4.22 7.90 17.84
N GLU A 199 3.77 7.81 19.09
CA GLU A 199 3.54 8.95 19.95
C GLU A 199 4.84 9.70 20.26
N ASP A 200 5.94 9.00 20.54
CA ASP A 200 7.24 9.60 20.83
C ASP A 200 7.80 10.29 19.58
N ILE A 201 7.65 9.65 18.41
CA ILE A 201 8.05 10.23 17.13
C ILE A 201 7.28 11.52 16.83
N ARG A 202 6.01 11.59 17.21
CA ARG A 202 5.21 12.82 17.04
C ARG A 202 5.66 13.93 17.98
N ALA A 203 6.03 13.60 19.21
CA ALA A 203 6.46 14.55 20.21
C ALA A 203 7.81 15.21 19.89
N THR A 204 8.75 14.50 19.26
CA THR A 204 10.08 15.01 18.90
C THR A 204 10.13 16.19 17.92
N GLY A 205 9.06 16.87 17.66
CA GLY A 205 9.01 18.04 16.75
C GLY A 205 8.23 19.23 17.28
N ALA A 206 7.90 19.24 18.57
CA ALA A 206 7.23 20.37 19.22
C ALA A 206 8.19 21.36 19.88
N SER A 207 9.52 21.14 19.76
CA SER A 207 10.55 21.96 20.38
C SER A 207 11.59 22.38 19.33
N ALA A 208 11.16 23.14 18.32
CA ALA A 208 12.04 23.93 17.43
C ALA A 208 11.27 25.12 16.87
#